data_39b3f47bbc7baa1f902328c17bab89bd
#
_entry.id   39b3f47bbc7baa1f902328c17bab89bd
#
_cell.length_a   1.000
_cell.length_b   1.000
_cell.length_c   1.000
_cell.angle_alpha   90.00
_cell.angle_beta   90.00
_cell.angle_gamma   90.00
#
_symmetry.space_group_name_H-M   'P 1'
#
loop_
_entity.id
_entity.type
_entity.pdbx_description
1 polymer ?
#
loop_
_entity_poly.entity_id
_entity_poly.type
_entity_poly.pdbx_seq_one_letter_code
_entity_poly.pdbx_strand_id
1 'polypeptide(L)'
;MKGVDEAGAEKQTPEQQETPVLRPRKPRPAKPASKGVVRFLPLVLLTLVIAALAVPMGLGVAPGFFGPSLFGVAGTPAPKVPPWQQVPKQLSRTQIVAPLDASAPVPLPADVTNQLNALLTPDGGGDFTGVVEDALTGLPLYDRDGAKNRVPASNMKLLTAVAALRAIGPETRFSTRVLAGPSASTIILSAGGDVLLGDGPSQPSGVLGHAGLETLASDAAKALQDRGVKGPVTVQLDDGLFTGPALNPAWSPDDVAAGETAPIFPIALNSARTSPGATTGPRPQDAALTAAEAFAGKLQAAGASAGFTVVPGVERASAPAGKQDVLASVVSATVREQVDLMLQTSDNYLAEVFGRMAALSAGKQGSNDGATAAVSAQVAELGIATDFMHLADVSGLALGNQVSARQFADVVRAITSGPDTRLRAALAGFPVAGLTGTLGDRYGDASTSQGAGLVRAKTGTLNSVIALSGYVVDTNGRLLVFSFIGNGLTPGAAGNKVALDRSATALASCGCTGG
;
A
#
# COMPACT_ATOMS: atom_id res chain seq x y z
N MET A 1 -50.02 -55.27 -28.90
CA MET A 1 -51.00 -54.98 -29.96
C MET A 1 -50.88 -53.54 -30.33
N LYS A 2 -50.46 -53.28 -31.54
CA LYS A 2 -50.73 -52.15 -32.46
C LYS A 2 -50.64 -50.74 -31.85
N GLY A 3 -49.95 -49.80 -32.42
CA GLY A 3 -49.32 -49.57 -33.74
C GLY A 3 -48.91 -48.13 -33.78
N VAL A 4 -47.78 -47.95 -34.35
CA VAL A 4 -47.28 -46.97 -35.30
C VAL A 4 -48.13 -45.71 -35.53
N ASP A 5 -47.49 -44.55 -35.44
CA ASP A 5 -47.30 -43.69 -36.63
C ASP A 5 -46.24 -42.59 -36.36
N GLU A 6 -45.33 -42.53 -37.30
CA GLU A 6 -44.31 -41.48 -37.53
C GLU A 6 -44.94 -40.22 -38.16
N ALA A 7 -44.48 -39.06 -37.74
CA ALA A 7 -44.48 -37.84 -38.58
C ALA A 7 -43.35 -36.91 -38.09
N GLY A 8 -42.25 -36.85 -38.72
CA GLY A 8 -41.71 -35.92 -39.63
C GLY A 8 -41.52 -34.52 -39.06
N ALA A 9 -40.38 -34.21 -38.41
CA ALA A 9 -39.97 -32.84 -38.11
C ALA A 9 -38.74 -32.49 -38.91
N GLU A 10 -38.97 -31.59 -39.84
CA GLU A 10 -38.08 -30.94 -40.78
C GLU A 10 -37.00 -30.13 -40.03
N LYS A 11 -35.74 -30.38 -40.32
CA LYS A 11 -34.58 -29.60 -39.83
C LYS A 11 -34.51 -28.32 -40.63
N GLN A 12 -34.80 -27.18 -40.00
CA GLN A 12 -34.44 -25.87 -40.50
C GLN A 12 -33.04 -25.51 -39.99
N THR A 13 -32.10 -25.38 -40.92
CA THR A 13 -30.75 -24.83 -40.76
C THR A 13 -30.82 -23.31 -40.65
N PRO A 14 -30.11 -22.67 -39.70
CA PRO A 14 -30.05 -21.19 -39.69
C PRO A 14 -29.06 -20.73 -40.75
N GLU A 15 -29.55 -19.83 -41.58
CA GLU A 15 -28.86 -19.05 -42.61
C GLU A 15 -27.75 -18.18 -41.99
N GLN A 16 -26.53 -18.35 -42.44
CA GLN A 16 -25.38 -17.52 -42.08
C GLN A 16 -25.51 -16.16 -42.76
N GLN A 17 -25.73 -15.10 -42.01
CA GLN A 17 -25.58 -13.73 -42.48
C GLN A 17 -24.09 -13.39 -42.63
N GLU A 18 -23.64 -13.29 -43.86
CA GLU A 18 -22.33 -12.76 -44.22
C GLU A 18 -22.23 -11.26 -43.89
N THR A 19 -21.28 -10.89 -43.05
CA THR A 19 -20.86 -9.51 -42.81
C THR A 19 -19.98 -9.03 -43.97
N PRO A 20 -20.20 -7.82 -44.55
CA PRO A 20 -19.40 -7.33 -45.68
C PRO A 20 -17.98 -6.97 -45.25
N VAL A 21 -17.00 -7.61 -45.88
CA VAL A 21 -15.57 -7.31 -45.74
C VAL A 21 -15.27 -5.97 -46.42
N LEU A 22 -14.94 -4.95 -45.64
CA LEU A 22 -14.40 -3.67 -46.10
C LEU A 22 -12.97 -3.87 -46.64
N ARG A 23 -12.81 -3.74 -47.98
CA ARG A 23 -11.51 -3.70 -48.66
C ARG A 23 -10.72 -2.46 -48.26
N PRO A 24 -9.42 -2.53 -47.94
CA PRO A 24 -8.61 -1.36 -47.66
C PRO A 24 -8.39 -0.51 -48.92
N ARG A 25 -8.67 0.80 -48.82
CA ARG A 25 -8.36 1.78 -49.88
C ARG A 25 -6.83 1.96 -49.97
N LYS A 26 -6.29 1.82 -51.20
CA LYS A 26 -4.91 2.16 -51.52
C LYS A 26 -4.63 3.64 -51.23
N PRO A 27 -3.50 3.99 -50.60
CA PRO A 27 -3.13 5.40 -50.42
C PRO A 27 -2.75 6.06 -51.74
N ARG A 28 -3.23 7.28 -51.97
CA ARG A 28 -2.82 8.15 -53.08
C ARG A 28 -1.37 8.60 -52.87
N PRO A 29 -0.56 8.69 -53.91
CA PRO A 29 0.81 9.20 -53.81
C PRO A 29 0.82 10.70 -53.45
N ALA A 30 1.55 11.06 -52.41
CA ALA A 30 1.81 12.45 -52.05
C ALA A 30 2.81 13.07 -53.04
N LYS A 31 2.53 14.31 -53.48
CA LYS A 31 3.44 15.10 -54.29
C LYS A 31 4.73 15.42 -53.52
N PRO A 32 5.90 15.42 -54.16
CA PRO A 32 7.16 15.73 -53.49
C PRO A 32 7.20 17.22 -53.11
N ALA A 33 7.36 17.50 -51.82
CA ALA A 33 7.67 18.83 -51.32
C ALA A 33 9.13 19.21 -51.66
N SER A 34 9.32 20.44 -52.06
CA SER A 34 10.59 21.01 -52.53
C SER A 34 11.70 20.88 -51.45
N LYS A 35 12.82 20.26 -51.81
CA LYS A 35 13.97 19.93 -50.93
C LYS A 35 14.86 21.12 -50.53
N GLY A 36 14.39 22.37 -50.68
CA GLY A 36 15.24 23.56 -50.51
C GLY A 36 15.19 24.23 -49.12
N VAL A 37 14.07 24.15 -48.39
CA VAL A 37 13.86 24.95 -47.17
C VAL A 37 14.19 24.20 -45.89
N VAL A 38 14.17 22.86 -45.89
CA VAL A 38 14.32 22.04 -44.64
C VAL A 38 15.77 21.93 -44.19
N ARG A 39 16.76 22.27 -45.02
CA ARG A 39 18.19 22.11 -44.63
C ARG A 39 18.75 23.21 -43.72
N PHE A 40 18.10 24.36 -43.62
CA PHE A 40 18.56 25.49 -42.81
C PHE A 40 17.77 25.67 -41.51
N LEU A 41 16.64 24.97 -41.35
CA LEU A 41 15.79 25.09 -40.16
C LEU A 41 16.50 24.70 -38.83
N PRO A 42 17.29 23.62 -38.77
CA PRO A 42 18.00 23.30 -37.52
C PRO A 42 19.13 24.30 -37.21
N LEU A 43 19.76 24.91 -38.21
CA LEU A 43 20.78 25.93 -38.00
C LEU A 43 20.19 27.25 -37.50
N VAL A 44 19.04 27.66 -38.02
CA VAL A 44 18.32 28.86 -37.56
C VAL A 44 17.75 28.65 -36.14
N LEU A 45 17.24 27.47 -35.82
CA LEU A 45 16.81 27.14 -34.47
C LEU A 45 17.99 27.12 -33.48
N LEU A 46 19.13 26.55 -33.85
CA LEU A 46 20.32 26.55 -33.03
C LEU A 46 20.86 27.97 -32.77
N THR A 47 20.87 28.84 -33.79
CA THR A 47 21.28 30.24 -33.61
C THR A 47 20.32 31.05 -32.77
N LEU A 48 18.99 30.79 -32.87
CA LEU A 48 18.00 31.42 -32.01
C LEU A 48 18.09 30.96 -30.55
N VAL A 49 18.39 29.68 -30.33
CA VAL A 49 18.63 29.15 -28.97
C VAL A 49 19.92 29.73 -28.38
N ILE A 50 21.00 29.82 -29.15
CA ILE A 50 22.24 30.43 -28.70
C ILE A 50 22.04 31.94 -28.42
N ALA A 51 21.30 32.65 -29.25
CA ALA A 51 20.98 34.07 -29.03
C ALA A 51 20.07 34.27 -27.81
N ALA A 52 19.07 33.40 -27.62
CA ALA A 52 18.18 33.43 -26.45
C ALA A 52 18.91 33.12 -25.12
N LEU A 53 20.00 32.36 -25.16
CA LEU A 53 20.88 32.07 -24.01
C LEU A 53 21.96 33.15 -23.81
N ALA A 54 22.51 33.69 -24.89
CA ALA A 54 23.61 34.66 -24.81
C ALA A 54 23.17 36.11 -24.50
N VAL A 55 21.97 36.52 -24.95
CA VAL A 55 21.43 37.85 -24.70
C VAL A 55 21.12 38.09 -23.22
N PRO A 56 20.48 37.16 -22.49
CA PRO A 56 20.28 37.32 -21.03
C PRO A 56 21.59 37.31 -20.24
N MET A 57 22.63 36.58 -20.69
CA MET A 57 23.95 36.59 -20.07
C MET A 57 24.67 37.94 -20.26
N GLY A 58 24.55 38.55 -21.44
CA GLY A 58 25.15 39.86 -21.75
C GLY A 58 24.47 41.03 -21.06
N LEU A 59 23.21 40.86 -20.61
CA LEU A 59 22.43 41.91 -19.93
C LEU A 59 22.40 41.76 -18.40
N GLY A 60 23.10 40.76 -17.83
CA GLY A 60 23.17 40.55 -16.38
C GLY A 60 21.85 40.10 -15.74
N VAL A 61 20.90 39.58 -16.51
CA VAL A 61 19.56 39.23 -16.04
C VAL A 61 19.44 37.74 -15.62
N ALA A 62 20.53 36.96 -15.69
CA ALA A 62 20.50 35.53 -15.39
C ALA A 62 21.49 35.06 -14.30
N PRO A 63 21.48 35.61 -13.09
CA PRO A 63 22.32 35.05 -12.00
C PRO A 63 21.67 33.88 -11.25
N GLY A 64 20.54 33.34 -11.67
CA GLY A 64 19.82 32.33 -10.91
C GLY A 64 19.88 30.90 -11.42
N PHE A 65 20.41 30.65 -12.64
CA PHE A 65 20.36 29.35 -13.28
C PHE A 65 21.61 28.49 -13.17
N PHE A 66 22.75 29.09 -12.81
CA PHE A 66 24.00 28.36 -12.62
C PHE A 66 24.60 28.73 -11.27
N GLY A 67 24.80 27.76 -10.40
CA GLY A 67 25.37 27.98 -9.08
C GLY A 67 26.77 28.62 -9.15
N PRO A 68 27.22 29.29 -8.08
CA PRO A 68 28.44 30.13 -8.05
C PRO A 68 29.76 29.41 -8.26
N SER A 69 29.75 28.09 -8.46
CA SER A 69 30.96 27.26 -8.58
C SER A 69 31.59 27.20 -9.98
N LEU A 70 30.92 27.73 -11.02
CA LEU A 70 31.44 27.63 -12.41
C LEU A 70 32.17 28.87 -12.97
N PHE A 71 32.05 30.05 -12.32
CA PHE A 71 32.62 31.27 -12.84
C PHE A 71 33.24 32.17 -11.74
N GLY A 72 34.09 31.72 -10.91
CA GLY A 72 34.98 32.45 -9.99
C GLY A 72 34.73 33.96 -9.77
N VAL A 73 33.49 34.42 -9.64
CA VAL A 73 33.16 35.82 -9.36
C VAL A 73 33.19 36.01 -7.85
N ALA A 74 34.09 36.85 -7.39
CA ALA A 74 34.18 37.29 -5.99
C ALA A 74 32.79 37.71 -5.49
N GLY A 75 32.33 37.06 -4.42
CA GLY A 75 30.97 37.16 -3.94
C GLY A 75 30.51 38.60 -3.67
N THR A 76 29.51 39.03 -4.37
CA THR A 76 28.67 40.16 -3.92
C THR A 76 28.11 39.78 -2.56
N PRO A 77 28.21 40.67 -1.54
CA PRO A 77 27.61 40.39 -0.22
C PRO A 77 26.13 40.08 -0.41
N ALA A 78 25.65 38.99 0.20
CA ALA A 78 24.25 38.60 0.14
C ALA A 78 23.36 39.82 0.53
N PRO A 79 22.30 40.11 -0.22
CA PRO A 79 21.44 41.25 0.09
C PRO A 79 20.92 41.09 1.53
N LYS A 80 21.03 42.18 2.33
CA LYS A 80 20.52 42.18 3.71
C LYS A 80 19.04 41.85 3.65
N VAL A 81 18.65 40.73 4.25
CA VAL A 81 17.25 40.34 4.35
C VAL A 81 16.48 41.44 5.08
N PRO A 82 15.44 42.04 4.49
CA PRO A 82 14.66 43.08 5.14
C PRO A 82 14.11 42.60 6.49
N PRO A 83 13.94 43.49 7.47
CA PRO A 83 13.47 43.12 8.82
C PRO A 83 12.17 42.33 8.83
N TRP A 84 11.30 42.53 7.85
CA TRP A 84 10.02 41.83 7.71
C TRP A 84 10.15 40.41 7.08
N GLN A 85 11.33 40.07 6.53
CA GLN A 85 11.64 38.73 6.03
C GLN A 85 12.51 37.92 7.01
N GLN A 86 12.84 38.44 8.17
CA GLN A 86 13.61 37.72 9.17
C GLN A 86 12.73 36.63 9.81
N VAL A 87 13.30 35.44 9.93
CA VAL A 87 12.66 34.34 10.67
C VAL A 87 12.42 34.81 12.11
N PRO A 88 11.20 34.70 12.66
CA PRO A 88 10.92 35.10 14.03
C PRO A 88 11.90 34.44 15.00
N LYS A 89 12.49 35.19 15.91
CA LYS A 89 13.43 34.68 16.93
C LYS A 89 12.79 33.66 17.88
N GLN A 90 11.47 33.66 17.96
CA GLN A 90 10.66 32.64 18.61
C GLN A 90 9.54 32.22 17.65
N LEU A 91 9.54 30.97 17.23
CA LEU A 91 8.36 30.38 16.66
C LEU A 91 7.37 30.21 17.81
N SER A 92 6.36 31.07 17.86
CA SER A 92 5.19 30.82 18.69
C SER A 92 4.59 29.51 18.21
N ARG A 93 4.77 28.42 18.95
CA ARG A 93 4.00 27.19 18.74
C ARG A 93 2.58 27.47 19.19
N THR A 94 1.85 28.22 18.38
CA THR A 94 0.40 28.26 18.51
C THR A 94 -0.04 26.82 18.24
N GLN A 95 -0.63 26.18 19.22
CA GLN A 95 -1.26 24.88 19.04
C GLN A 95 -2.41 25.12 18.06
N ILE A 96 -2.17 24.80 16.77
CA ILE A 96 -3.12 25.06 15.67
C ILE A 96 -4.36 24.16 15.82
N VAL A 97 -4.21 23.02 16.52
CA VAL A 97 -5.29 22.08 16.82
C VAL A 97 -5.34 21.91 18.33
N ALA A 98 -6.47 22.27 18.93
CA ALA A 98 -6.71 21.99 20.34
C ALA A 98 -6.76 20.47 20.59
N PRO A 99 -6.27 19.96 21.73
CA PRO A 99 -6.52 18.57 22.11
C PRO A 99 -8.04 18.34 22.23
N LEU A 100 -8.46 17.10 21.99
CA LEU A 100 -9.86 16.71 22.20
C LEU A 100 -10.26 16.98 23.64
N ASP A 101 -11.43 17.59 23.83
CA ASP A 101 -11.98 17.85 25.15
C ASP A 101 -12.56 16.54 25.74
N ALA A 102 -11.93 16.07 26.82
CA ALA A 102 -12.40 14.88 27.50
C ALA A 102 -13.79 15.08 28.15
N SER A 103 -14.21 16.32 28.39
CA SER A 103 -15.51 16.69 28.93
C SER A 103 -16.58 16.88 27.86
N ALA A 104 -16.25 16.76 26.57
CA ALA A 104 -17.22 16.82 25.48
C ALA A 104 -18.39 15.85 25.74
N PRO A 105 -19.63 16.29 25.55
CA PRO A 105 -20.79 15.47 25.88
C PRO A 105 -20.84 14.17 25.07
N VAL A 106 -21.19 13.08 25.73
CA VAL A 106 -21.34 11.77 25.09
C VAL A 106 -22.72 11.72 24.42
N PRO A 107 -22.81 11.30 23.14
CA PRO A 107 -24.09 11.10 22.46
C PRO A 107 -25.02 10.15 23.22
N LEU A 108 -26.34 10.39 23.17
CA LEU A 108 -27.33 9.49 23.75
C LEU A 108 -27.42 8.20 22.93
N PRO A 109 -27.25 7.01 23.55
CA PRO A 109 -27.32 5.73 22.86
C PRO A 109 -28.61 5.51 22.06
N ALA A 110 -29.76 6.03 22.56
CA ALA A 110 -31.05 5.91 21.90
C ALA A 110 -31.05 6.66 20.54
N ASP A 111 -30.49 7.86 20.49
CA ASP A 111 -30.48 8.68 19.28
C ASP A 111 -29.53 8.08 18.23
N VAL A 112 -28.33 7.63 18.65
CA VAL A 112 -27.38 6.93 17.79
C VAL A 112 -28.02 5.65 17.23
N THR A 113 -28.72 4.88 18.08
CA THR A 113 -29.40 3.64 17.68
C THR A 113 -30.50 3.89 16.65
N ASN A 114 -31.35 4.88 16.88
CA ASN A 114 -32.43 5.23 15.96
C ASN A 114 -31.92 5.64 14.59
N GLN A 115 -30.88 6.47 14.54
CA GLN A 115 -30.27 6.91 13.27
C GLN A 115 -29.62 5.74 12.53
N LEU A 116 -28.79 4.94 13.20
CA LEU A 116 -28.04 3.86 12.56
C LEU A 116 -28.93 2.70 12.11
N ASN A 117 -29.98 2.36 12.84
CA ASN A 117 -30.93 1.33 12.43
C ASN A 117 -31.66 1.69 11.11
N ALA A 118 -31.90 2.97 10.87
CA ALA A 118 -32.49 3.44 9.62
C ALA A 118 -31.50 3.40 8.45
N LEU A 119 -30.19 3.61 8.70
CA LEU A 119 -29.16 3.75 7.68
C LEU A 119 -28.47 2.42 7.31
N LEU A 120 -28.25 1.54 8.31
CA LEU A 120 -27.60 0.23 8.11
C LEU A 120 -28.62 -0.79 7.58
N THR A 121 -29.21 -0.50 6.43
CA THR A 121 -30.16 -1.37 5.74
C THR A 121 -29.52 -1.88 4.45
N PRO A 122 -29.47 -3.21 4.23
CA PRO A 122 -28.90 -3.75 3.00
C PRO A 122 -29.77 -3.42 1.79
N ASP A 123 -29.11 -3.22 0.65
CA ASP A 123 -29.75 -3.08 -0.65
C ASP A 123 -30.00 -4.49 -1.22
N GLY A 124 -31.05 -5.14 -0.77
CA GLY A 124 -31.39 -6.53 -1.10
C GLY A 124 -31.12 -7.50 0.05
N GLY A 125 -30.51 -8.66 -0.25
CA GLY A 125 -30.24 -9.70 0.75
C GLY A 125 -28.97 -9.45 1.58
N GLY A 126 -28.82 -10.23 2.63
CA GLY A 126 -27.73 -10.12 3.59
C GLY A 126 -28.11 -9.31 4.83
N ASP A 127 -27.13 -9.12 5.71
CA ASP A 127 -27.33 -8.35 6.94
C ASP A 127 -26.06 -7.59 7.36
N PHE A 128 -26.26 -6.53 8.16
CA PHE A 128 -25.19 -5.77 8.79
C PHE A 128 -25.09 -6.09 10.28
N THR A 129 -23.86 -6.17 10.77
CA THR A 129 -23.53 -6.00 12.18
C THR A 129 -22.85 -4.67 12.40
N GLY A 130 -22.97 -4.09 13.59
CA GLY A 130 -22.36 -2.79 13.85
C GLY A 130 -22.17 -2.51 15.33
N VAL A 131 -21.08 -1.80 15.64
CA VAL A 131 -20.75 -1.30 16.98
C VAL A 131 -20.29 0.14 16.86
N VAL A 132 -20.75 0.99 17.79
CA VAL A 132 -20.21 2.33 18.03
C VAL A 132 -19.92 2.47 19.51
N GLU A 133 -18.75 2.99 19.84
CA GLU A 133 -18.33 3.22 21.22
C GLU A 133 -17.80 4.65 21.39
N ASP A 134 -17.99 5.19 22.57
CA ASP A 134 -17.21 6.33 23.02
C ASP A 134 -15.74 5.92 23.18
N ALA A 135 -14.86 6.54 22.44
CA ALA A 135 -13.45 6.14 22.37
C ALA A 135 -12.73 6.27 23.73
N LEU A 136 -13.11 7.22 24.57
CA LEU A 136 -12.44 7.48 25.84
C LEU A 136 -12.85 6.53 26.95
N THR A 137 -14.13 6.25 27.05
CA THR A 137 -14.69 5.43 28.14
C THR A 137 -14.95 3.97 27.77
N GLY A 138 -15.09 3.67 26.47
CA GLY A 138 -15.52 2.38 25.98
C GLY A 138 -17.03 2.14 26.18
N LEU A 139 -17.81 3.20 26.48
CA LEU A 139 -19.27 3.08 26.61
C LEU A 139 -19.87 2.72 25.25
N PRO A 140 -20.63 1.63 25.14
CA PRO A 140 -21.33 1.29 23.91
C PRO A 140 -22.48 2.28 23.66
N LEU A 141 -22.49 2.90 22.48
CA LEU A 141 -23.52 3.81 21.99
C LEU A 141 -24.45 3.13 21.00
N TYR A 142 -23.98 2.08 20.34
CA TYR A 142 -24.74 1.26 19.41
C TYR A 142 -24.17 -0.15 19.37
N ASP A 143 -25.05 -1.14 19.38
CA ASP A 143 -24.69 -2.54 19.21
C ASP A 143 -25.78 -3.27 18.43
N ARG A 144 -25.45 -3.69 17.22
CA ARG A 144 -26.28 -4.54 16.37
C ARG A 144 -25.52 -5.82 16.08
N ASP A 145 -25.78 -6.88 16.85
CA ASP A 145 -25.08 -8.16 16.73
C ASP A 145 -23.55 -8.01 16.69
N GLY A 146 -23.00 -7.04 17.42
CA GLY A 146 -21.61 -6.65 17.36
C GLY A 146 -20.63 -7.75 17.72
N ALA A 147 -21.05 -8.73 18.52
CA ALA A 147 -20.23 -9.89 18.90
C ALA A 147 -20.29 -11.03 17.86
N LYS A 148 -21.19 -10.98 16.86
CA LYS A 148 -21.32 -12.00 15.82
C LYS A 148 -20.11 -11.96 14.88
N ASN A 149 -19.46 -13.10 14.70
CA ASN A 149 -18.36 -13.23 13.77
C ASN A 149 -18.81 -13.02 12.32
N ARG A 150 -17.94 -12.34 11.55
CA ARG A 150 -18.17 -11.98 10.16
C ARG A 150 -16.90 -12.14 9.34
N VAL A 151 -17.04 -12.32 8.05
CA VAL A 151 -15.94 -12.12 7.10
C VAL A 151 -15.64 -10.63 7.04
N PRO A 152 -14.45 -10.18 7.48
CA PRO A 152 -14.16 -8.75 7.66
C PRO A 152 -13.61 -8.07 6.40
N ALA A 153 -13.29 -8.81 5.37
CA ALA A 153 -12.52 -8.33 4.24
C ALA A 153 -11.26 -7.56 4.73
N SER A 154 -10.81 -6.54 4.01
CA SER A 154 -9.56 -5.81 4.33
C SER A 154 -9.57 -5.01 5.65
N ASN A 155 -10.67 -5.02 6.44
CA ASN A 155 -10.60 -4.52 7.81
C ASN A 155 -9.61 -5.35 8.67
N MET A 156 -9.34 -6.60 8.26
CA MET A 156 -8.29 -7.46 8.83
C MET A 156 -6.95 -6.71 9.01
N LYS A 157 -6.61 -5.83 8.08
CA LYS A 157 -5.35 -5.05 8.11
C LYS A 157 -5.21 -4.13 9.33
N LEU A 158 -6.31 -3.83 10.04
CA LEU A 158 -6.22 -3.12 11.33
C LEU A 158 -5.57 -4.00 12.40
N LEU A 159 -5.89 -5.29 12.42
CA LEU A 159 -5.27 -6.25 13.33
C LEU A 159 -3.80 -6.46 12.97
N THR A 160 -3.51 -6.57 11.68
CA THR A 160 -2.14 -6.69 11.16
C THR A 160 -1.30 -5.45 11.49
N ALA A 161 -1.88 -4.25 11.36
CA ALA A 161 -1.21 -3.00 11.77
C ALA A 161 -0.86 -3.00 13.26
N VAL A 162 -1.79 -3.45 14.13
CA VAL A 162 -1.52 -3.63 15.56
C VAL A 162 -0.34 -4.58 15.79
N ALA A 163 -0.35 -5.74 15.13
CA ALA A 163 0.72 -6.73 15.29
C ALA A 163 2.07 -6.17 14.79
N ALA A 164 2.11 -5.50 13.65
CA ALA A 164 3.32 -4.90 13.12
C ALA A 164 3.88 -3.83 14.07
N LEU A 165 3.05 -2.89 14.52
CA LEU A 165 3.48 -1.79 15.39
C LEU A 165 3.91 -2.25 16.78
N ARG A 166 3.31 -3.32 17.32
CA ARG A 166 3.63 -3.83 18.65
C ARG A 166 4.78 -4.83 18.66
N ALA A 167 4.77 -5.82 17.78
CA ALA A 167 5.76 -6.88 17.76
C ALA A 167 7.06 -6.49 17.04
N ILE A 168 6.98 -5.72 15.96
CA ILE A 168 8.16 -5.27 15.21
C ILE A 168 8.65 -3.92 15.73
N GLY A 169 7.73 -2.99 15.97
CA GLY A 169 8.00 -1.62 16.41
C GLY A 169 7.93 -0.60 15.28
N PRO A 170 7.36 0.62 15.54
CA PRO A 170 7.08 1.61 14.50
C PRO A 170 8.32 2.17 13.80
N GLU A 171 9.46 2.24 14.48
CA GLU A 171 10.71 2.82 13.94
C GLU A 171 11.62 1.78 13.28
N THR A 172 11.27 0.51 13.34
CA THR A 172 12.05 -0.57 12.73
C THR A 172 12.09 -0.41 11.21
N ARG A 173 13.24 -0.76 10.61
CA ARG A 173 13.47 -0.81 9.16
C ARG A 173 13.96 -2.19 8.77
N PHE A 174 13.54 -2.70 7.65
CA PHE A 174 14.00 -3.97 7.10
C PHE A 174 15.25 -3.75 6.24
N SER A 175 16.24 -4.64 6.38
CA SER A 175 17.49 -4.54 5.64
C SER A 175 17.57 -5.55 4.52
N THR A 176 17.82 -5.10 3.30
CA THR A 176 18.26 -5.95 2.18
C THR A 176 19.76 -5.85 2.06
N ARG A 177 20.46 -6.99 2.09
CA ARG A 177 21.93 -7.04 2.21
C ARG A 177 22.54 -7.82 1.09
N VAL A 178 23.76 -7.44 0.73
CA VAL A 178 24.66 -8.25 -0.09
C VAL A 178 25.76 -8.77 0.84
N LEU A 179 25.89 -10.08 0.94
CA LEU A 179 26.84 -10.75 1.80
C LEU A 179 27.93 -11.43 0.96
N ALA A 180 29.12 -11.57 1.53
CA ALA A 180 30.16 -12.40 0.93
C ALA A 180 29.71 -13.86 0.90
N GLY A 181 29.85 -14.52 -0.23
CA GLY A 181 29.52 -15.94 -0.39
C GLY A 181 30.67 -16.88 0.03
N PRO A 182 30.53 -18.17 -0.25
CA PRO A 182 31.54 -19.19 0.11
C PRO A 182 32.84 -19.06 -0.65
N SER A 183 32.87 -18.32 -1.76
CA SER A 183 34.09 -17.98 -2.50
C SER A 183 34.19 -16.47 -2.72
N ALA A 184 35.40 -15.98 -3.03
CA ALA A 184 35.62 -14.57 -3.31
C ALA A 184 34.82 -14.01 -4.50
N SER A 185 34.39 -14.88 -5.42
CA SER A 185 33.58 -14.56 -6.60
C SER A 185 32.10 -14.89 -6.43
N THR A 186 31.63 -15.27 -5.24
CA THR A 186 30.23 -15.51 -4.94
C THR A 186 29.71 -14.47 -3.96
N ILE A 187 28.56 -13.91 -4.23
CA ILE A 187 27.84 -13.02 -3.30
C ILE A 187 26.41 -13.54 -3.10
N ILE A 188 25.83 -13.19 -1.95
CA ILE A 188 24.47 -13.61 -1.59
C ILE A 188 23.62 -12.36 -1.34
N LEU A 189 22.55 -12.20 -2.13
CA LEU A 189 21.48 -11.24 -1.85
C LEU A 189 20.59 -11.84 -0.75
N SER A 190 20.64 -11.25 0.44
CA SER A 190 19.89 -11.73 1.61
C SER A 190 18.66 -10.85 1.85
N ALA A 191 17.50 -11.49 1.84
CA ALA A 191 16.20 -10.88 2.06
C ALA A 191 15.94 -10.59 3.53
N GLY A 192 15.45 -9.38 3.84
CA GLY A 192 15.19 -8.96 5.23
C GLY A 192 13.74 -8.54 5.51
N GLY A 193 12.81 -8.80 4.60
CA GLY A 193 11.39 -8.43 4.76
C GLY A 193 11.00 -7.16 3.99
N ASP A 194 11.91 -6.52 3.25
CA ASP A 194 11.55 -5.36 2.42
C ASP A 194 10.96 -5.81 1.08
N VAL A 195 9.67 -5.57 0.90
CA VAL A 195 8.93 -5.86 -0.33
C VAL A 195 8.53 -4.61 -1.10
N LEU A 196 8.96 -3.45 -0.62
CA LEU A 196 8.74 -2.15 -1.26
C LEU A 196 10.00 -1.62 -1.97
N LEU A 197 10.97 -2.51 -2.27
CA LEU A 197 12.17 -2.12 -3.01
C LEU A 197 11.83 -1.46 -4.34
N GLY A 198 12.60 -0.42 -4.68
CA GLY A 198 12.60 0.17 -6.01
C GLY A 198 13.66 -0.47 -6.91
N ASP A 199 13.42 -0.51 -8.22
CA ASP A 199 14.43 -0.96 -9.20
C ASP A 199 15.57 0.07 -9.38
N GLY A 200 15.29 1.36 -9.19
CA GLY A 200 16.25 2.47 -9.35
C GLY A 200 17.08 2.76 -8.09
N PRO A 201 17.62 4.00 -7.99
CA PRO A 201 18.32 4.46 -6.80
C PRO A 201 17.37 4.57 -5.60
N SER A 202 17.92 4.47 -4.40
CA SER A 202 17.18 4.68 -3.15
C SER A 202 16.54 6.07 -3.09
N GLN A 203 15.28 6.14 -2.64
CA GLN A 203 14.50 7.38 -2.51
C GLN A 203 14.13 7.63 -1.05
N PRO A 204 14.97 8.24 -0.22
CA PRO A 204 14.75 8.37 1.23
C PRO A 204 13.49 9.14 1.62
N SER A 205 12.89 9.93 0.72
CA SER A 205 11.63 10.64 0.93
C SER A 205 10.39 9.82 0.55
N GLY A 206 10.56 8.68 -0.11
CA GLY A 206 9.48 7.78 -0.52
C GLY A 206 9.34 6.59 0.43
N VAL A 207 8.16 6.00 0.52
CA VAL A 207 7.94 4.71 1.19
C VAL A 207 8.22 3.58 0.19
N LEU A 208 7.57 3.61 -0.96
CA LEU A 208 7.88 2.75 -2.09
C LEU A 208 9.20 3.21 -2.72
N GLY A 209 10.15 2.30 -2.88
CA GLY A 209 11.47 2.61 -3.42
C GLY A 209 12.38 3.35 -2.43
N HIS A 210 12.04 3.40 -1.13
CA HIS A 210 12.92 3.95 -0.10
C HIS A 210 14.31 3.33 -0.18
N ALA A 211 14.37 2.01 -0.24
CA ALA A 211 15.55 1.24 -0.62
C ALA A 211 15.50 0.90 -2.11
N GLY A 212 16.60 1.13 -2.83
CA GLY A 212 16.71 0.91 -4.27
C GLY A 212 17.78 -0.10 -4.63
N LEU A 213 17.46 -1.00 -5.58
CA LEU A 213 18.39 -2.03 -6.02
C LEU A 213 19.61 -1.46 -6.77
N GLU A 214 19.45 -0.33 -7.45
CA GLU A 214 20.60 0.33 -8.12
C GLU A 214 21.62 0.85 -7.10
N THR A 215 21.18 1.46 -6.00
CA THR A 215 22.07 1.85 -4.90
C THR A 215 22.78 0.64 -4.30
N LEU A 216 22.01 -0.41 -3.97
CA LEU A 216 22.56 -1.64 -3.41
C LEU A 216 23.62 -2.29 -4.33
N ALA A 217 23.34 -2.33 -5.62
CA ALA A 217 24.24 -2.90 -6.63
C ALA A 217 25.53 -2.06 -6.81
N SER A 218 25.40 -0.73 -6.80
CA SER A 218 26.54 0.19 -6.88
C SER A 218 27.46 0.04 -5.67
N ASP A 219 26.89 -0.01 -4.45
CA ASP A 219 27.66 -0.19 -3.22
C ASP A 219 28.34 -1.57 -3.18
N ALA A 220 27.63 -2.62 -3.63
CA ALA A 220 28.19 -3.96 -3.73
C ALA A 220 29.35 -4.02 -4.76
N ALA A 221 29.17 -3.38 -5.92
CA ALA A 221 30.22 -3.33 -6.94
C ALA A 221 31.48 -2.63 -6.41
N LYS A 222 31.31 -1.53 -5.68
CA LYS A 222 32.45 -0.84 -5.03
C LYS A 222 33.14 -1.75 -4.01
N ALA A 223 32.38 -2.43 -3.15
CA ALA A 223 32.97 -3.34 -2.15
C ALA A 223 33.74 -4.52 -2.78
N LEU A 224 33.25 -5.07 -3.91
CA LEU A 224 33.95 -6.09 -4.68
C LEU A 224 35.24 -5.53 -5.34
N GLN A 225 35.19 -4.33 -5.88
CA GLN A 225 36.35 -3.65 -6.43
C GLN A 225 37.41 -3.39 -5.36
N ASP A 226 37.03 -2.89 -4.19
CA ASP A 226 37.93 -2.62 -3.05
C ASP A 226 38.58 -3.93 -2.54
N ARG A 227 37.92 -5.07 -2.70
CA ARG A 227 38.45 -6.41 -2.41
C ARG A 227 39.32 -7.00 -3.56
N GLY A 228 39.46 -6.28 -4.67
CA GLY A 228 40.23 -6.73 -5.82
C GLY A 228 39.61 -7.86 -6.64
N VAL A 229 38.31 -8.08 -6.51
CA VAL A 229 37.58 -9.12 -7.26
C VAL A 229 37.59 -8.80 -8.74
N LYS A 230 37.97 -9.78 -9.57
CA LYS A 230 38.02 -9.70 -11.04
C LYS A 230 37.35 -10.94 -11.65
N GLY A 231 36.89 -10.81 -12.91
CA GLY A 231 36.26 -11.92 -13.63
C GLY A 231 34.80 -12.13 -13.24
N PRO A 232 34.27 -13.36 -13.45
CA PRO A 232 32.87 -13.63 -13.24
C PRO A 232 32.47 -13.71 -11.75
N VAL A 233 31.42 -13.00 -11.37
CA VAL A 233 30.81 -13.02 -10.04
C VAL A 233 29.47 -13.72 -10.11
N THR A 234 29.24 -14.69 -9.23
CA THR A 234 27.96 -15.40 -9.09
C THR A 234 27.10 -14.72 -8.02
N VAL A 235 25.85 -14.45 -8.35
CA VAL A 235 24.84 -13.95 -7.42
C VAL A 235 23.96 -15.11 -6.96
N GLN A 236 23.83 -15.31 -5.67
CA GLN A 236 22.86 -16.22 -5.05
C GLN A 236 21.81 -15.44 -4.28
N LEU A 237 20.63 -16.04 -4.11
CA LEU A 237 19.51 -15.48 -3.34
C LEU A 237 19.33 -16.27 -2.04
N ASP A 238 19.31 -15.56 -0.91
CA ASP A 238 18.83 -16.09 0.37
C ASP A 238 17.49 -15.43 0.71
N ASP A 239 16.40 -16.15 0.47
CA ASP A 239 15.04 -15.80 0.82
C ASP A 239 14.44 -16.77 1.88
N GLY A 240 15.29 -17.49 2.57
CA GLY A 240 14.93 -18.48 3.59
C GLY A 240 14.32 -17.91 4.87
N LEU A 241 14.11 -16.59 4.96
CA LEU A 241 13.50 -15.93 6.11
C LEU A 241 12.05 -16.37 6.35
N PHE A 242 11.29 -16.64 5.27
CA PHE A 242 9.93 -17.16 5.35
C PHE A 242 9.92 -18.67 5.11
N THR A 243 8.98 -19.35 5.80
CA THR A 243 8.86 -20.81 5.78
C THR A 243 7.41 -21.24 5.45
N GLY A 244 7.23 -22.52 5.14
CA GLY A 244 5.94 -23.06 4.71
C GLY A 244 5.56 -22.63 3.29
N PRO A 245 4.31 -22.88 2.87
CA PRO A 245 3.82 -22.49 1.55
C PRO A 245 3.89 -20.98 1.33
N ALA A 246 4.49 -20.57 0.21
CA ALA A 246 4.52 -19.16 -0.17
C ALA A 246 3.11 -18.65 -0.53
N LEU A 247 2.32 -19.47 -1.24
CA LEU A 247 0.91 -19.19 -1.54
C LEU A 247 0.02 -19.77 -0.43
N ASN A 248 -0.84 -18.95 0.14
CA ASN A 248 -1.82 -19.41 1.11
C ASN A 248 -2.94 -20.19 0.41
N PRO A 249 -3.19 -21.46 0.80
CA PRO A 249 -4.22 -22.29 0.16
C PRO A 249 -5.66 -21.81 0.41
N ALA A 250 -5.88 -20.89 1.34
CA ALA A 250 -7.18 -20.29 1.60
C ALA A 250 -7.57 -19.18 0.60
N TRP A 251 -6.65 -18.76 -0.28
CA TRP A 251 -6.95 -17.77 -1.32
C TRP A 251 -7.56 -18.41 -2.56
N SER A 252 -8.56 -17.73 -3.13
CA SER A 252 -9.15 -18.14 -4.40
C SER A 252 -8.11 -18.05 -5.53
N PRO A 253 -8.02 -19.08 -6.41
CA PRO A 253 -7.20 -18.96 -7.62
C PRO A 253 -7.55 -17.76 -8.49
N ASP A 254 -8.82 -17.34 -8.53
CA ASP A 254 -9.28 -16.19 -9.30
C ASP A 254 -8.75 -14.89 -8.73
N ASP A 255 -8.69 -14.74 -7.40
CA ASP A 255 -8.09 -13.57 -6.74
C ASP A 255 -6.58 -13.47 -7.01
N VAL A 256 -5.88 -14.61 -7.01
CA VAL A 256 -4.45 -14.68 -7.37
C VAL A 256 -4.26 -14.32 -8.84
N ALA A 257 -5.09 -14.85 -9.75
CA ALA A 257 -5.03 -14.53 -11.18
C ALA A 257 -5.35 -13.05 -11.47
N ALA A 258 -6.27 -12.45 -10.71
CA ALA A 258 -6.58 -11.02 -10.77
C ALA A 258 -5.45 -10.14 -10.21
N GLY A 259 -4.46 -10.73 -9.51
CA GLY A 259 -3.35 -10.01 -8.90
C GLY A 259 -3.70 -9.31 -7.59
N GLU A 260 -4.78 -9.76 -6.90
CA GLU A 260 -5.09 -9.27 -5.55
C GLU A 260 -4.00 -9.66 -4.55
N THR A 261 -3.36 -10.82 -4.79
CA THR A 261 -2.19 -11.29 -4.04
C THR A 261 -1.30 -12.15 -4.95
N ALA A 262 -0.20 -12.67 -4.40
CA ALA A 262 0.75 -13.59 -5.06
C ALA A 262 1.41 -14.46 -3.99
N PRO A 263 2.25 -15.46 -4.36
CA PRO A 263 3.12 -16.15 -3.41
C PRO A 263 3.99 -15.15 -2.63
N ILE A 264 4.00 -15.27 -1.30
CA ILE A 264 4.63 -14.30 -0.39
C ILE A 264 6.09 -14.65 -0.14
N PHE A 265 6.97 -13.70 -0.47
CA PHE A 265 8.41 -13.78 -0.26
C PHE A 265 8.91 -12.62 0.62
N PRO A 266 10.08 -12.77 1.28
CA PRO A 266 10.63 -11.73 2.17
C PRO A 266 11.37 -10.61 1.43
N ILE A 267 11.35 -10.60 0.10
CA ILE A 267 11.89 -9.58 -0.78
C ILE A 267 11.05 -9.48 -2.04
N ALA A 268 10.73 -8.27 -2.47
CA ALA A 268 10.05 -8.03 -3.73
C ALA A 268 10.27 -6.59 -4.20
N LEU A 269 10.12 -6.34 -5.49
CA LEU A 269 9.98 -5.01 -6.06
C LEU A 269 8.51 -4.57 -5.97
N ASN A 270 8.27 -3.32 -5.59
CA ASN A 270 6.97 -2.64 -5.71
C ASN A 270 5.79 -3.42 -5.10
N SER A 271 5.95 -4.05 -3.93
CA SER A 271 4.94 -4.94 -3.32
C SER A 271 4.55 -6.10 -4.25
N ALA A 272 5.53 -6.72 -4.90
CA ALA A 272 5.35 -7.75 -5.94
C ALA A 272 4.46 -7.30 -7.12
N ARG A 273 4.47 -6.02 -7.47
CA ARG A 273 3.83 -5.46 -8.66
C ARG A 273 4.84 -5.33 -9.80
N THR A 274 4.36 -5.41 -11.03
CA THR A 274 5.22 -5.36 -12.23
C THR A 274 5.85 -3.97 -12.47
N SER A 275 5.27 -2.91 -11.90
CA SER A 275 5.81 -1.55 -11.97
C SER A 275 5.38 -0.71 -10.78
N PRO A 276 6.11 0.37 -10.43
CA PRO A 276 5.68 1.35 -9.46
C PRO A 276 4.31 1.94 -9.85
N GLY A 277 3.39 2.06 -8.90
CA GLY A 277 2.06 2.63 -9.13
C GLY A 277 1.05 1.70 -9.81
N ALA A 278 1.42 0.49 -10.22
CA ALA A 278 0.44 -0.51 -10.66
C ALA A 278 -0.46 -0.91 -9.48
N THR A 279 -1.77 -0.77 -9.64
CA THR A 279 -2.77 -1.11 -8.62
C THR A 279 -3.49 -2.42 -8.92
N THR A 280 -3.45 -2.87 -10.16
CA THR A 280 -4.13 -4.07 -10.67
C THR A 280 -3.20 -4.87 -11.58
N GLY A 281 -3.64 -6.04 -12.01
CA GLY A 281 -2.96 -6.88 -12.98
C GLY A 281 -2.08 -7.97 -12.35
N PRO A 282 -1.55 -8.90 -13.18
CA PRO A 282 -0.84 -10.07 -12.70
C PRO A 282 0.42 -9.70 -11.93
N ARG A 283 0.79 -10.56 -10.98
CA ARG A 283 2.00 -10.42 -10.16
C ARG A 283 3.00 -11.54 -10.50
N PRO A 284 4.32 -11.32 -10.30
CA PRO A 284 5.31 -12.37 -10.42
C PRO A 284 4.96 -13.58 -9.55
N GLN A 285 5.10 -14.79 -10.09
CA GLN A 285 4.92 -16.01 -9.30
C GLN A 285 6.09 -16.25 -8.33
N ASP A 286 7.25 -15.67 -8.64
CA ASP A 286 8.43 -15.66 -7.78
C ASP A 286 8.98 -14.21 -7.70
N ALA A 287 8.43 -13.45 -6.77
CA ALA A 287 8.82 -12.05 -6.60
C ALA A 287 10.24 -11.92 -6.05
N ALA A 288 10.72 -12.91 -5.28
CA ALA A 288 12.08 -12.90 -4.75
C ALA A 288 13.12 -13.11 -5.84
N LEU A 289 12.90 -14.10 -6.71
CA LEU A 289 13.79 -14.33 -7.85
C LEU A 289 13.77 -13.14 -8.82
N THR A 290 12.57 -12.58 -9.11
CA THR A 290 12.45 -11.37 -9.94
C THR A 290 13.27 -10.20 -9.39
N ALA A 291 13.23 -9.97 -8.08
CA ALA A 291 14.04 -8.92 -7.44
C ALA A 291 15.55 -9.22 -7.50
N ALA A 292 15.92 -10.49 -7.32
CA ALA A 292 17.33 -10.90 -7.38
C ALA A 292 17.91 -10.83 -8.79
N GLU A 293 17.13 -11.17 -9.81
CA GLU A 293 17.54 -11.00 -11.22
C GLU A 293 17.69 -9.52 -11.60
N ALA A 294 16.77 -8.67 -11.14
CA ALA A 294 16.88 -7.22 -11.31
C ALA A 294 18.17 -6.68 -10.64
N PHE A 295 18.45 -7.11 -9.41
CA PHE A 295 19.71 -6.76 -8.72
C PHE A 295 20.94 -7.23 -9.50
N ALA A 296 20.96 -8.47 -9.99
CA ALA A 296 22.08 -9.01 -10.77
C ALA A 296 22.32 -8.20 -12.06
N GLY A 297 21.25 -7.76 -12.73
CA GLY A 297 21.33 -6.87 -13.89
C GLY A 297 21.95 -5.51 -13.56
N LYS A 298 21.56 -4.88 -12.43
CA LYS A 298 22.17 -3.63 -11.95
C LYS A 298 23.64 -3.84 -11.56
N LEU A 299 23.95 -4.94 -10.90
CA LEU A 299 25.31 -5.29 -10.53
C LEU A 299 26.21 -5.53 -11.76
N GLN A 300 25.69 -6.17 -12.81
CA GLN A 300 26.41 -6.33 -14.09
C GLN A 300 26.73 -4.97 -14.71
N ALA A 301 25.77 -4.03 -14.69
CA ALA A 301 26.01 -2.68 -15.21
C ALA A 301 27.10 -1.93 -14.41
N ALA A 302 27.03 -1.99 -13.08
CA ALA A 302 28.02 -1.38 -12.20
C ALA A 302 29.40 -2.09 -12.28
N GLY A 303 29.42 -3.41 -12.43
CA GLY A 303 30.63 -4.25 -12.49
C GLY A 303 31.49 -4.00 -13.70
N ALA A 304 30.92 -3.55 -14.81
CA ALA A 304 31.66 -3.23 -16.04
C ALA A 304 32.80 -2.21 -15.80
N SER A 305 32.55 -1.18 -15.00
CA SER A 305 33.53 -0.17 -14.60
C SER A 305 34.47 -0.67 -13.48
N ALA A 306 34.03 -1.62 -12.66
CA ALA A 306 34.81 -2.19 -11.56
C ALA A 306 35.75 -3.33 -12.00
N GLY A 307 35.59 -3.84 -13.24
CA GLY A 307 36.46 -4.85 -13.84
C GLY A 307 36.05 -6.29 -13.54
N PHE A 308 34.78 -6.53 -13.28
CA PHE A 308 34.16 -7.86 -13.17
C PHE A 308 32.88 -7.97 -14.01
N THR A 309 32.42 -9.20 -14.25
CA THR A 309 31.16 -9.51 -14.92
C THR A 309 30.27 -10.30 -13.97
N VAL A 310 28.97 -10.35 -14.23
CA VAL A 310 28.04 -11.17 -13.45
C VAL A 310 27.65 -12.40 -14.27
N VAL A 311 27.71 -13.57 -13.63
CA VAL A 311 27.26 -14.82 -14.25
C VAL A 311 25.76 -14.73 -14.48
N PRO A 312 25.23 -15.03 -15.69
CA PRO A 312 23.80 -15.02 -15.95
C PRO A 312 23.03 -16.00 -15.07
N GLY A 313 21.83 -15.58 -14.63
CA GLY A 313 20.96 -16.37 -13.77
C GLY A 313 21.29 -16.18 -12.28
N VAL A 314 20.24 -16.36 -11.45
CA VAL A 314 20.36 -16.32 -9.99
C VAL A 314 19.78 -17.61 -9.45
N GLU A 315 20.52 -18.30 -8.59
CA GLU A 315 20.07 -19.50 -7.90
C GLU A 315 19.89 -19.21 -6.41
N ARG A 316 18.99 -19.95 -5.76
CA ARG A 316 18.84 -19.87 -4.31
C ARG A 316 20.06 -20.47 -3.62
N ALA A 317 20.54 -19.83 -2.57
CA ALA A 317 21.60 -20.35 -1.74
C ALA A 317 21.18 -21.68 -1.10
N SER A 318 22.06 -22.65 -1.05
CA SER A 318 21.78 -24.01 -0.52
C SER A 318 21.55 -24.04 1.00
N ALA A 319 21.93 -22.98 1.71
CA ALA A 319 21.68 -22.78 3.13
C ALA A 319 21.53 -21.29 3.42
N PRO A 320 20.77 -20.91 4.48
CA PRO A 320 20.68 -19.53 4.91
C PRO A 320 22.06 -18.90 5.13
N ALA A 321 22.20 -17.66 4.72
CA ALA A 321 23.44 -16.92 4.93
C ALA A 321 23.68 -16.76 6.44
N GLY A 322 24.79 -17.30 6.92
CA GLY A 322 25.21 -17.21 8.31
C GLY A 322 25.82 -15.84 8.66
N LYS A 323 26.74 -15.82 9.63
CA LYS A 323 27.53 -14.62 9.98
C LYS A 323 28.61 -14.37 8.92
N GLN A 324 28.20 -13.85 7.77
CA GLN A 324 29.09 -13.50 6.67
C GLN A 324 29.31 -11.98 6.64
N ASP A 325 30.41 -11.57 6.03
CA ASP A 325 30.71 -10.15 5.84
C ASP A 325 29.64 -9.46 4.99
N VAL A 326 29.11 -8.36 5.48
CA VAL A 326 28.21 -7.50 4.73
C VAL A 326 29.01 -6.65 3.76
N LEU A 327 28.75 -6.81 2.47
CA LEU A 327 29.39 -6.03 1.41
C LEU A 327 28.65 -4.73 1.14
N ALA A 328 27.32 -4.77 1.15
CA ALA A 328 26.44 -3.63 0.95
C ALA A 328 25.10 -3.86 1.66
N SER A 329 24.40 -2.77 1.98
CA SER A 329 23.07 -2.85 2.61
C SER A 329 22.26 -1.60 2.30
N VAL A 330 20.98 -1.81 2.01
CA VAL A 330 19.95 -0.75 1.99
C VAL A 330 18.86 -1.08 2.99
N VAL A 331 18.15 -0.05 3.46
CA VAL A 331 17.08 -0.22 4.46
C VAL A 331 15.77 0.36 3.95
N SER A 332 14.66 -0.30 4.27
CA SER A 332 13.31 0.14 3.93
C SER A 332 12.92 1.45 4.62
N ALA A 333 11.80 2.02 4.25
CA ALA A 333 11.05 2.94 5.11
C ALA A 333 10.75 2.31 6.47
N THR A 334 10.43 3.11 7.49
CA THR A 334 10.04 2.60 8.81
C THR A 334 8.74 1.78 8.73
N VAL A 335 8.54 0.88 9.68
CA VAL A 335 7.30 0.09 9.79
C VAL A 335 6.08 1.02 9.87
N ARG A 336 6.15 2.16 10.57
CA ARG A 336 5.04 3.13 10.63
C ARG A 336 4.65 3.65 9.24
N GLU A 337 5.65 4.05 8.42
CA GLU A 337 5.43 4.57 7.07
C GLU A 337 4.87 3.48 6.14
N GLN A 338 5.34 2.26 6.29
CA GLN A 338 4.83 1.11 5.53
C GLN A 338 3.42 0.70 5.98
N VAL A 339 3.08 0.79 7.28
CA VAL A 339 1.72 0.56 7.81
C VAL A 339 0.77 1.62 7.28
N ASP A 340 1.20 2.89 7.20
CA ASP A 340 0.43 3.96 6.55
C ASP A 340 0.10 3.57 5.10
N LEU A 341 1.10 3.22 4.30
CA LEU A 341 0.91 2.77 2.92
C LEU A 341 -0.04 1.57 2.83
N MET A 342 0.15 0.54 3.66
CA MET A 342 -0.69 -0.67 3.69
C MET A 342 -2.17 -0.34 3.95
N LEU A 343 -2.47 0.54 4.88
CA LEU A 343 -3.83 0.91 5.24
C LEU A 343 -4.47 1.81 4.18
N GLN A 344 -3.74 2.80 3.66
CA GLN A 344 -4.18 3.74 2.62
C GLN A 344 -4.50 3.02 1.30
N THR A 345 -3.62 2.13 0.85
CA THR A 345 -3.76 1.41 -0.42
C THR A 345 -4.47 0.07 -0.28
N SER A 346 -4.68 -0.39 0.96
CA SER A 346 -5.24 -1.71 1.25
C SER A 346 -4.41 -2.88 0.69
N ASP A 347 -3.07 -2.76 0.71
CA ASP A 347 -2.15 -3.72 0.09
C ASP A 347 -2.17 -5.09 0.80
N ASN A 348 -2.63 -6.14 0.10
CA ASN A 348 -2.72 -7.50 0.64
C ASN A 348 -1.33 -8.12 0.81
N TYR A 349 -0.44 -7.95 -0.17
CA TYR A 349 0.90 -8.53 -0.14
C TYR A 349 1.72 -8.01 1.05
N LEU A 350 1.72 -6.69 1.23
CA LEU A 350 2.41 -6.04 2.34
C LEU A 350 1.83 -6.45 3.71
N ALA A 351 0.50 -6.65 3.80
CA ALA A 351 -0.14 -7.14 5.01
C ALA A 351 0.34 -8.54 5.40
N GLU A 352 0.43 -9.46 4.43
CA GLU A 352 0.92 -10.82 4.65
C GLU A 352 2.40 -10.84 5.07
N VAL A 353 3.21 -9.97 4.48
CA VAL A 353 4.61 -9.79 4.89
C VAL A 353 4.70 -9.30 6.32
N PHE A 354 3.91 -8.29 6.70
CA PHE A 354 3.89 -7.80 8.09
C PHE A 354 3.49 -8.88 9.10
N GLY A 355 2.49 -9.70 8.78
CA GLY A 355 2.12 -10.81 9.65
C GLY A 355 3.27 -11.80 9.86
N ARG A 356 3.97 -12.18 8.79
CA ARG A 356 5.14 -13.09 8.87
C ARG A 356 6.31 -12.43 9.62
N MET A 357 6.57 -11.14 9.40
CA MET A 357 7.60 -10.40 10.12
C MET A 357 7.25 -10.24 11.61
N ALA A 358 5.99 -10.01 11.95
CA ALA A 358 5.51 -9.98 13.34
C ALA A 358 5.66 -11.35 14.02
N ALA A 359 5.41 -12.43 13.28
CA ALA A 359 5.65 -13.80 13.77
C ALA A 359 7.13 -14.03 14.12
N LEU A 360 8.03 -13.65 13.22
CA LEU A 360 9.48 -13.74 13.45
C LEU A 360 9.92 -12.92 14.67
N SER A 361 9.41 -11.69 14.79
CA SER A 361 9.71 -10.82 15.94
C SER A 361 9.19 -11.40 17.26
N ALA A 362 8.13 -12.21 17.22
CA ALA A 362 7.57 -12.94 18.36
C ALA A 362 8.20 -14.33 18.58
N GLY A 363 9.31 -14.66 17.88
CA GLY A 363 10.00 -15.95 17.99
C GLY A 363 9.24 -17.13 17.35
N LYS A 364 8.27 -16.84 16.45
CA LYS A 364 7.51 -17.84 15.69
C LYS A 364 8.09 -17.99 14.27
N GLN A 365 7.62 -19.00 13.55
CA GLN A 365 7.99 -19.16 12.13
C GLN A 365 7.37 -18.06 11.27
N GLY A 366 8.11 -17.58 10.28
CA GLY A 366 7.65 -16.64 9.26
C GLY A 366 6.75 -17.32 8.21
N SER A 367 5.67 -17.94 8.65
CA SER A 367 4.70 -18.70 7.86
C SER A 367 3.30 -18.09 7.97
N ASN A 368 2.33 -18.57 7.18
CA ASN A 368 0.93 -18.16 7.34
C ASN A 368 0.41 -18.44 8.77
N ASP A 369 0.65 -19.65 9.28
CA ASP A 369 0.21 -20.04 10.62
C ASP A 369 0.90 -19.19 11.71
N GLY A 370 2.19 -18.92 11.52
CA GLY A 370 2.93 -18.02 12.41
C GLY A 370 2.35 -16.61 12.40
N ALA A 371 2.01 -16.09 11.22
CA ALA A 371 1.42 -14.76 11.02
C ALA A 371 0.05 -14.62 11.71
N THR A 372 -0.85 -15.56 11.44
CA THR A 372 -2.20 -15.56 12.06
C THR A 372 -2.11 -15.70 13.59
N ALA A 373 -1.23 -16.58 14.08
CA ALA A 373 -1.01 -16.75 15.52
C ALA A 373 -0.38 -15.50 16.16
N ALA A 374 0.54 -14.80 15.48
CA ALA A 374 1.15 -13.58 16.01
C ALA A 374 0.13 -12.43 16.05
N VAL A 375 -0.67 -12.25 14.98
CA VAL A 375 -1.71 -11.22 14.94
C VAL A 375 -2.74 -11.46 16.03
N SER A 376 -3.25 -12.69 16.18
CA SER A 376 -4.20 -13.05 17.24
C SER A 376 -3.64 -12.77 18.63
N ALA A 377 -2.40 -13.15 18.90
CA ALA A 377 -1.74 -12.92 20.17
C ALA A 377 -1.61 -11.41 20.49
N GLN A 378 -1.20 -10.60 19.51
CA GLN A 378 -1.04 -9.15 19.72
C GLN A 378 -2.38 -8.44 19.96
N VAL A 379 -3.48 -8.94 19.40
CA VAL A 379 -4.85 -8.46 19.69
C VAL A 379 -5.27 -8.89 21.11
N ALA A 380 -5.02 -10.15 21.49
CA ALA A 380 -5.33 -10.65 22.85
C ALA A 380 -4.59 -9.87 23.94
N GLU A 381 -3.32 -9.50 23.71
CA GLU A 381 -2.53 -8.69 24.63
C GLU A 381 -3.06 -7.26 24.83
N LEU A 382 -3.96 -6.78 23.97
CA LEU A 382 -4.71 -5.52 24.20
C LEU A 382 -5.90 -5.70 25.15
N GLY A 383 -6.15 -6.92 25.64
CA GLY A 383 -7.31 -7.27 26.45
C GLY A 383 -8.58 -7.53 25.62
N ILE A 384 -8.45 -7.69 24.29
CA ILE A 384 -9.56 -7.99 23.39
C ILE A 384 -9.74 -9.51 23.34
N ALA A 385 -10.95 -10.00 23.63
CA ALA A 385 -11.26 -11.43 23.57
C ALA A 385 -11.10 -11.99 22.15
N THR A 386 -10.33 -13.07 21.99
CA THR A 386 -10.03 -13.70 20.69
C THR A 386 -10.54 -15.14 20.55
N ASP A 387 -11.23 -15.67 21.57
CA ASP A 387 -11.63 -17.09 21.66
C ASP A 387 -12.46 -17.58 20.46
N PHE A 388 -13.25 -16.70 19.85
CA PHE A 388 -14.08 -17.01 18.67
C PHE A 388 -13.56 -16.38 17.39
N MET A 389 -12.39 -15.73 17.44
CA MET A 389 -11.76 -15.17 16.26
C MET A 389 -11.06 -16.28 15.48
N HIS A 390 -11.27 -16.30 14.15
CA HIS A 390 -10.54 -17.21 13.25
C HIS A 390 -9.87 -16.41 12.16
N LEU A 391 -8.57 -16.62 11.99
CA LEU A 391 -7.76 -15.96 10.96
C LEU A 391 -7.24 -17.01 9.97
N ALA A 392 -7.69 -16.95 8.73
CA ALA A 392 -7.21 -17.77 7.63
C ALA A 392 -6.03 -17.10 6.90
N ASP A 393 -5.98 -15.77 6.93
CA ASP A 393 -4.88 -14.91 6.49
C ASP A 393 -4.82 -13.66 7.38
N VAL A 394 -3.94 -12.71 7.05
CA VAL A 394 -3.82 -11.45 7.77
C VAL A 394 -4.07 -10.22 6.89
N SER A 395 -4.42 -10.43 5.63
CA SER A 395 -4.84 -9.39 4.67
C SER A 395 -6.35 -9.17 4.63
N GLY A 396 -7.12 -10.21 4.94
CA GLY A 396 -8.58 -10.24 4.86
C GLY A 396 -9.11 -10.65 3.48
N LEU A 397 -8.26 -11.23 2.63
CA LEU A 397 -8.66 -11.74 1.32
C LEU A 397 -9.39 -13.09 1.45
N ALA A 398 -8.94 -13.95 2.36
CA ALA A 398 -9.54 -15.26 2.57
C ALA A 398 -10.93 -15.18 3.18
N LEU A 399 -11.91 -15.86 2.57
CA LEU A 399 -13.29 -15.92 3.08
C LEU A 399 -13.43 -16.67 4.41
N GLY A 400 -12.41 -17.46 4.80
CA GLY A 400 -12.37 -18.18 6.06
C GLY A 400 -12.15 -17.31 7.30
N ASN A 401 -11.80 -16.04 7.15
CA ASN A 401 -11.62 -15.12 8.26
C ASN A 401 -12.95 -14.86 8.99
N GLN A 402 -12.93 -14.88 10.32
CA GLN A 402 -14.08 -14.65 11.19
C GLN A 402 -13.67 -13.70 12.33
N VAL A 403 -14.13 -12.45 12.26
CA VAL A 403 -13.87 -11.41 13.27
C VAL A 403 -15.13 -10.58 13.46
N SER A 404 -15.44 -10.19 14.69
CA SER A 404 -16.64 -9.43 15.01
C SER A 404 -16.47 -7.92 14.87
N ALA A 405 -17.57 -7.19 14.67
CA ALA A 405 -17.56 -5.73 14.64
C ALA A 405 -17.05 -5.14 15.97
N ARG A 406 -17.36 -5.79 17.11
CA ARG A 406 -16.89 -5.40 18.44
C ARG A 406 -15.35 -5.44 18.51
N GLN A 407 -14.74 -6.54 18.07
CA GLN A 407 -13.28 -6.67 18.08
C GLN A 407 -12.60 -5.57 17.25
N PHE A 408 -13.19 -5.19 16.11
CA PHE A 408 -12.66 -4.06 15.33
C PHE A 408 -12.86 -2.71 16.02
N ALA A 409 -14.02 -2.46 16.66
CA ALA A 409 -14.25 -1.23 17.42
C ALA A 409 -13.22 -1.13 18.57
N ASP A 410 -13.01 -2.21 19.34
CA ASP A 410 -12.01 -2.30 20.39
C ASP A 410 -10.58 -2.04 19.88
N VAL A 411 -10.22 -2.60 18.71
CA VAL A 411 -8.92 -2.36 18.06
C VAL A 411 -8.78 -0.89 17.65
N VAL A 412 -9.79 -0.29 17.05
CA VAL A 412 -9.77 1.15 16.69
C VAL A 412 -9.67 2.00 17.96
N ARG A 413 -10.38 1.64 19.03
CA ARG A 413 -10.27 2.30 20.32
C ARG A 413 -8.86 2.18 20.90
N ALA A 414 -8.22 1.01 20.84
CA ALA A 414 -6.83 0.83 21.25
C ALA A 414 -5.88 1.72 20.43
N ILE A 415 -6.10 1.84 19.13
CA ILE A 415 -5.31 2.72 18.24
C ILE A 415 -5.52 4.18 18.60
N THR A 416 -6.74 4.64 18.86
CA THR A 416 -7.07 6.06 19.05
C THR A 416 -6.85 6.56 20.48
N SER A 417 -7.20 5.80 21.50
CA SER A 417 -7.25 6.23 22.89
C SER A 417 -6.60 5.27 23.89
N GLY A 418 -6.22 4.04 23.45
CA GLY A 418 -5.58 3.04 24.32
C GLY A 418 -4.23 3.49 24.90
N PRO A 419 -3.71 2.78 25.91
CA PRO A 419 -2.47 3.16 26.61
C PRO A 419 -1.19 2.90 25.79
N ASP A 420 -1.22 1.98 24.81
CA ASP A 420 -0.05 1.69 23.96
C ASP A 420 0.11 2.76 22.87
N THR A 421 0.97 3.74 23.15
CA THR A 421 1.17 4.89 22.24
C THR A 421 1.84 4.52 20.92
N ARG A 422 2.46 3.34 20.79
CA ARG A 422 3.04 2.85 19.53
C ARG A 422 1.95 2.75 18.45
N LEU A 423 0.73 2.40 18.86
CA LEU A 423 -0.42 2.24 17.95
C LEU A 423 -0.88 3.56 17.30
N ARG A 424 -0.53 4.72 17.87
CA ARG A 424 -0.83 6.03 17.28
C ARG A 424 -0.21 6.18 15.88
N ALA A 425 0.86 5.44 15.58
CA ALA A 425 1.46 5.41 14.26
C ALA A 425 0.48 4.95 13.15
N ALA A 426 -0.53 4.14 13.48
CA ALA A 426 -1.56 3.73 12.53
C ALA A 426 -2.56 4.84 12.15
N LEU A 427 -2.65 5.93 12.92
CA LEU A 427 -3.66 6.99 12.68
C LEU A 427 -3.50 7.67 11.32
N ALA A 428 -2.25 7.87 10.85
CA ALA A 428 -1.97 8.43 9.54
C ALA A 428 -2.45 7.51 8.40
N GLY A 429 -2.44 6.19 8.64
CA GLY A 429 -2.81 5.18 7.66
C GLY A 429 -4.32 5.03 7.43
N PHE A 430 -5.19 5.58 8.28
CA PHE A 430 -6.62 5.51 8.01
C PHE A 430 -6.97 6.39 6.79
N PRO A 431 -7.57 5.82 5.73
CA PRO A 431 -8.16 6.61 4.66
C PRO A 431 -9.10 7.68 5.19
N VAL A 432 -9.03 8.88 4.62
CA VAL A 432 -9.86 10.03 4.98
C VAL A 432 -10.93 10.23 3.92
N ALA A 433 -12.19 10.26 4.34
CA ALA A 433 -13.35 10.43 3.47
C ALA A 433 -13.20 11.63 2.52
N GLY A 434 -13.35 11.41 1.23
CA GLY A 434 -13.25 12.41 0.17
C GLY A 434 -11.83 12.95 -0.08
N LEU A 435 -10.78 12.42 0.58
CA LEU A 435 -9.43 13.00 0.50
C LEU A 435 -8.32 11.99 0.19
N THR A 436 -8.26 10.84 0.91
CA THR A 436 -7.11 9.94 0.78
C THR A 436 -7.50 8.48 0.71
N GLY A 437 -6.58 7.66 0.18
CA GLY A 437 -6.66 6.22 0.17
C GLY A 437 -7.94 5.69 -0.48
N THR A 438 -8.44 4.56 0.03
CA THR A 438 -9.66 3.90 -0.49
C THR A 438 -10.97 4.64 -0.20
N LEU A 439 -10.91 5.79 0.47
CA LEU A 439 -12.05 6.71 0.66
C LEU A 439 -11.91 8.00 -0.17
N GLY A 440 -10.85 8.17 -0.95
CA GLY A 440 -10.54 9.42 -1.65
C GLY A 440 -11.60 9.85 -2.66
N ASP A 441 -12.24 8.92 -3.33
CA ASP A 441 -13.29 9.12 -4.34
C ASP A 441 -14.72 8.87 -3.82
N ARG A 442 -14.88 8.70 -2.51
CA ARG A 442 -16.18 8.52 -1.81
C ARG A 442 -16.58 9.83 -1.13
N TYR A 443 -17.79 9.89 -0.58
CA TYR A 443 -18.34 11.05 0.15
C TYR A 443 -18.52 12.31 -0.72
N GLY A 444 -18.71 12.15 -2.03
CA GLY A 444 -18.95 13.26 -2.95
C GLY A 444 -20.42 13.61 -3.17
N ASP A 445 -21.38 12.78 -2.72
CA ASP A 445 -22.81 13.03 -2.88
C ASP A 445 -23.43 13.77 -1.70
N ALA A 446 -24.61 14.37 -1.91
CA ALA A 446 -25.30 15.19 -0.90
C ALA A 446 -25.62 14.43 0.41
N SER A 447 -25.74 13.11 0.36
CA SER A 447 -26.11 12.28 1.53
C SER A 447 -24.90 11.91 2.41
N THR A 448 -23.67 12.10 1.90
CA THR A 448 -22.43 11.68 2.56
C THR A 448 -21.41 12.81 2.69
N SER A 449 -21.55 13.89 1.93
CA SER A 449 -20.57 14.99 1.84
C SER A 449 -20.23 15.65 3.18
N GLN A 450 -21.14 15.65 4.15
CA GLN A 450 -20.85 16.15 5.51
C GLN A 450 -19.82 15.30 6.27
N GLY A 451 -19.60 14.04 5.86
CA GLY A 451 -18.56 13.17 6.40
C GLY A 451 -17.19 13.39 5.76
N ALA A 452 -17.12 14.13 4.64
CA ALA A 452 -15.87 14.40 3.94
C ALA A 452 -14.87 15.15 4.83
N GLY A 453 -13.62 14.69 4.86
CA GLY A 453 -12.57 15.23 5.73
C GLY A 453 -12.70 14.85 7.23
N LEU A 454 -13.84 14.33 7.67
CA LEU A 454 -14.13 14.00 9.07
C LEU A 454 -14.00 12.50 9.37
N VAL A 455 -14.61 11.65 8.54
CA VAL A 455 -14.56 10.20 8.70
C VAL A 455 -13.18 9.69 8.34
N ARG A 456 -12.59 8.92 9.24
CA ARG A 456 -11.33 8.20 9.03
C ARG A 456 -11.56 6.72 9.27
N ALA A 457 -11.47 5.91 8.20
CA ALA A 457 -11.83 4.51 8.31
C ALA A 457 -11.10 3.60 7.31
N LYS A 458 -10.80 2.38 7.76
CA LYS A 458 -10.38 1.30 6.88
C LYS A 458 -11.58 0.68 6.21
N THR A 459 -11.50 0.54 4.91
CA THR A 459 -12.51 -0.13 4.08
C THR A 459 -12.22 -1.61 3.94
N GLY A 460 -13.26 -2.42 3.75
CA GLY A 460 -13.17 -3.81 3.32
C GLY A 460 -14.22 -4.09 2.26
N THR A 461 -13.85 -4.80 1.19
CA THR A 461 -14.79 -5.19 0.13
C THR A 461 -14.37 -6.52 -0.47
N LEU A 462 -15.31 -7.47 -0.51
CA LEU A 462 -15.29 -8.69 -1.32
C LEU A 462 -16.64 -8.78 -2.04
N ASN A 463 -16.87 -9.77 -2.88
CA ASN A 463 -18.06 -9.85 -3.73
C ASN A 463 -19.40 -9.64 -2.96
N SER A 464 -19.56 -10.32 -1.81
CA SER A 464 -20.78 -10.25 -0.97
C SER A 464 -20.51 -9.68 0.43
N VAL A 465 -19.36 -9.02 0.62
CA VAL A 465 -18.90 -8.49 1.91
C VAL A 465 -18.52 -7.03 1.77
N ILE A 466 -18.96 -6.20 2.69
CA ILE A 466 -18.48 -4.83 2.83
C ILE A 466 -18.23 -4.51 4.30
N ALA A 467 -17.18 -3.76 4.58
CA ALA A 467 -16.83 -3.35 5.93
C ALA A 467 -16.26 -1.93 5.97
N LEU A 468 -16.51 -1.24 7.09
CA LEU A 468 -15.95 0.07 7.38
C LEU A 468 -15.71 0.17 8.88
N SER A 469 -14.45 0.28 9.30
CA SER A 469 -14.09 0.43 10.71
C SER A 469 -13.14 1.61 10.90
N GLY A 470 -13.46 2.47 11.84
CA GLY A 470 -12.71 3.71 12.00
C GLY A 470 -13.19 4.58 13.14
N TYR A 471 -12.94 5.87 13.01
CA TYR A 471 -13.29 6.86 14.01
C TYR A 471 -13.74 8.19 13.40
N VAL A 472 -14.49 8.93 14.18
CA VAL A 472 -14.91 10.31 13.88
C VAL A 472 -14.84 11.14 15.16
N VAL A 473 -14.72 12.44 15.00
CA VAL A 473 -15.05 13.41 16.05
C VAL A 473 -16.41 14.00 15.69
N ASP A 474 -17.39 13.90 16.59
CA ASP A 474 -18.73 14.43 16.37
C ASP A 474 -18.77 15.97 16.42
N THR A 475 -19.94 16.57 16.19
CA THR A 475 -20.11 18.03 16.19
C THR A 475 -19.86 18.67 17.57
N ASN A 476 -19.94 17.90 18.65
CA ASN A 476 -19.69 18.34 20.02
C ASN A 476 -18.23 18.13 20.47
N GLY A 477 -17.36 17.59 19.59
CA GLY A 477 -15.97 17.33 19.90
C GLY A 477 -15.72 15.98 20.56
N ARG A 478 -16.74 15.07 20.63
CA ARG A 478 -16.56 13.73 21.19
C ARG A 478 -15.95 12.78 20.17
N LEU A 479 -14.92 12.03 20.56
CA LEU A 479 -14.30 10.99 19.74
C LEU A 479 -15.10 9.70 19.84
N LEU A 480 -15.60 9.23 18.70
CA LEU A 480 -16.34 7.99 18.55
C LEU A 480 -15.55 7.01 17.69
N VAL A 481 -15.55 5.73 18.08
CA VAL A 481 -15.04 4.63 17.26
C VAL A 481 -16.19 3.78 16.78
N PHE A 482 -16.06 3.23 15.57
CA PHE A 482 -17.11 2.42 14.97
C PHE A 482 -16.57 1.27 14.13
N SER A 483 -17.37 0.23 13.98
CA SER A 483 -17.18 -0.84 13.02
C SER A 483 -18.52 -1.31 12.47
N PHE A 484 -18.66 -1.33 11.15
CA PHE A 484 -19.83 -1.83 10.43
C PHE A 484 -19.39 -2.90 9.44
N ILE A 485 -20.05 -4.08 9.45
CA ILE A 485 -19.73 -5.22 8.60
C ILE A 485 -21.01 -5.80 8.01
N GLY A 486 -21.11 -5.83 6.68
CA GLY A 486 -22.17 -6.48 5.94
C GLY A 486 -21.69 -7.76 5.29
N ASN A 487 -22.45 -8.85 5.42
CA ASN A 487 -22.15 -10.15 4.82
C ASN A 487 -23.37 -10.74 4.11
N GLY A 488 -23.11 -11.65 3.16
CA GLY A 488 -24.16 -12.30 2.38
C GLY A 488 -24.94 -11.33 1.49
N LEU A 489 -24.34 -10.21 1.14
CA LEU A 489 -24.99 -9.14 0.39
C LEU A 489 -25.32 -9.56 -1.04
N THR A 490 -26.56 -9.37 -1.45
CA THR A 490 -27.03 -9.61 -2.81
C THR A 490 -27.83 -8.39 -3.29
N PRO A 491 -27.61 -7.87 -4.52
CA PRO A 491 -26.78 -8.44 -5.59
C PRO A 491 -25.25 -8.33 -5.39
N GLY A 492 -24.76 -7.70 -4.31
CA GLY A 492 -23.35 -7.64 -3.97
C GLY A 492 -22.99 -6.44 -3.09
N ALA A 493 -21.70 -6.26 -2.84
CA ALA A 493 -21.19 -5.23 -1.95
C ALA A 493 -21.33 -3.80 -2.52
N ALA A 494 -21.35 -3.64 -3.84
CA ALA A 494 -21.24 -2.32 -4.48
C ALA A 494 -22.39 -1.36 -4.09
N GLY A 495 -23.65 -1.80 -4.12
CA GLY A 495 -24.83 -1.01 -3.75
C GLY A 495 -24.86 -0.63 -2.26
N ASN A 496 -24.17 -1.40 -1.43
CA ASN A 496 -24.17 -1.24 0.02
C ASN A 496 -23.12 -0.26 0.58
N LYS A 497 -22.22 0.25 -0.26
CA LYS A 497 -21.18 1.23 0.16
C LYS A 497 -21.78 2.48 0.78
N VAL A 498 -22.84 3.00 0.18
CA VAL A 498 -23.51 4.24 0.60
C VAL A 498 -24.16 4.09 1.99
N ALA A 499 -24.66 2.90 2.35
CA ALA A 499 -25.23 2.66 3.68
C ALA A 499 -24.17 2.85 4.78
N LEU A 500 -22.95 2.33 4.56
CA LEU A 500 -21.84 2.50 5.50
C LEU A 500 -21.36 3.96 5.56
N ASP A 501 -21.26 4.64 4.39
CA ASP A 501 -20.83 6.04 4.34
C ASP A 501 -21.82 6.97 5.03
N ARG A 502 -23.12 6.77 4.82
CA ARG A 502 -24.17 7.52 5.51
C ARG A 502 -24.13 7.27 7.02
N SER A 503 -23.92 6.03 7.44
CA SER A 503 -23.83 5.69 8.85
C SER A 503 -22.65 6.38 9.52
N ALA A 504 -21.47 6.38 8.89
CA ALA A 504 -20.29 7.09 9.41
C ALA A 504 -20.48 8.62 9.35
N THR A 505 -21.16 9.14 8.31
CA THR A 505 -21.49 10.57 8.20
C THR A 505 -22.46 10.99 9.31
N ALA A 506 -23.46 10.16 9.63
CA ALA A 506 -24.40 10.44 10.73
C ALA A 506 -23.66 10.57 12.07
N LEU A 507 -22.66 9.73 12.34
CA LEU A 507 -21.82 9.85 13.53
C LEU A 507 -21.00 11.16 13.54
N ALA A 508 -20.42 11.54 12.41
CA ALA A 508 -19.63 12.77 12.29
C ALA A 508 -20.51 14.03 12.46
N SER A 509 -21.79 13.95 12.05
CA SER A 509 -22.76 15.04 12.11
C SER A 509 -23.61 15.02 13.39
N CYS A 510 -23.41 14.03 14.26
CA CYS A 510 -24.21 13.87 15.46
C CYS A 510 -23.91 14.96 16.47
N GLY A 511 -24.93 15.76 16.81
CA GLY A 511 -24.97 16.57 18.01
C GLY A 511 -25.92 15.93 19.04
N CYS A 512 -26.01 14.62 19.08
CA CYS A 512 -27.02 13.77 19.74
C CYS A 512 -26.95 13.83 21.27
N THR A 513 -26.92 15.02 21.83
CA THR A 513 -27.02 15.26 23.26
C THR A 513 -28.46 15.68 23.54
N GLY A 514 -29.12 15.05 24.52
CA GLY A 514 -30.43 15.47 24.99
C GLY A 514 -30.38 16.96 25.35
N GLY A 515 -31.20 17.75 24.65
CA GLY A 515 -31.41 19.16 24.96
C GLY A 515 -32.12 19.34 26.29
#